data_7a199d03fa734bf154cfc51893505f89
#
_entry.id   7a199d03fa734bf154cfc51893505f89
#
_cell.length_a   1.000
_cell.length_b   1.000
_cell.length_c   1.000
_cell.angle_alpha   90.00
_cell.angle_beta   90.00
_cell.angle_gamma   90.00
#
_symmetry.space_group_name_H-M   'P 1'
#
loop_
_entity.id
_entity.type
_entity.pdbx_description
1 polymer ?
#
loop_
_entity_poly.entity_id
_entity_poly.type
_entity_poly.pdbx_seq_one_letter_code
_entity_poly.pdbx_strand_id
1 'polypeptide(L)'
;MSMDEYGLIRKKRAKTLAELKKNRRVEVGPTCTFYFENFDTMWFQIHEMLFIEKGGNEQISGELKAYNPLIPKGKELVATVMIEVADPKRRAILLSKLGGFERTISLLINEEKINALPEIDIDRTTADGKASSVQFLRFPFNEKQIAAFSSKKAELVL
;
A
#
# COMPACT_ATOMS: atom_id res chain seq x y z
N MET A 1 -7.05 -20.60 -9.33
CA MET A 1 -6.55 -21.53 -8.29
C MET A 1 -7.62 -21.65 -7.23
N SER A 2 -7.98 -22.85 -6.82
CA SER A 2 -8.91 -23.07 -5.70
C SER A 2 -8.26 -22.70 -4.36
N MET A 3 -9.08 -22.50 -3.33
CA MET A 3 -8.56 -22.19 -1.99
C MET A 3 -7.85 -23.40 -1.36
N ASP A 4 -8.23 -24.61 -1.74
CA ASP A 4 -7.53 -25.83 -1.29
C ASP A 4 -6.11 -25.90 -1.89
N GLU A 5 -5.98 -25.66 -3.20
CA GLU A 5 -4.66 -25.55 -3.87
C GLU A 5 -3.82 -24.42 -3.28
N TYR A 6 -4.45 -23.27 -3.01
CA TYR A 6 -3.75 -22.15 -2.37
C TYR A 6 -3.25 -22.54 -0.98
N GLY A 7 -4.05 -23.22 -0.18
CA GLY A 7 -3.68 -23.71 1.15
C GLY A 7 -2.38 -24.53 1.16
N LEU A 8 -2.16 -25.35 0.14
CA LEU A 8 -0.95 -26.17 -0.01
C LEU A 8 0.32 -25.32 -0.22
N ILE A 9 0.21 -24.23 -0.95
CA ILE A 9 1.38 -23.38 -1.30
C ILE A 9 1.51 -22.14 -0.40
N ARG A 10 0.50 -21.82 0.42
CA ARG A 10 0.37 -20.61 1.22
C ARG A 10 1.63 -20.28 2.02
N LYS A 11 2.14 -21.24 2.80
CA LYS A 11 3.34 -21.04 3.64
C LYS A 11 4.58 -20.70 2.82
N LYS A 12 4.76 -21.37 1.67
CA LYS A 12 5.87 -21.10 0.77
C LYS A 12 5.74 -19.70 0.15
N ARG A 13 4.53 -19.34 -0.31
CA ARG A 13 4.25 -18.00 -0.86
C ARG A 13 4.46 -16.89 0.17
N ALA A 14 4.00 -17.08 1.41
CA ALA A 14 4.23 -16.13 2.50
C ALA A 14 5.73 -15.87 2.74
N LYS A 15 6.55 -16.93 2.75
CA LYS A 15 8.01 -16.80 2.91
C LYS A 15 8.65 -16.04 1.74
N THR A 16 8.29 -16.37 0.51
CA THR A 16 8.79 -15.67 -0.69
C THR A 16 8.39 -14.20 -0.68
N LEU A 17 7.14 -13.91 -0.30
CA LEU A 17 6.66 -12.54 -0.21
C LEU A 17 7.35 -11.73 0.90
N ALA A 18 7.64 -12.35 2.04
CA ALA A 18 8.37 -11.70 3.12
C ALA A 18 9.76 -11.21 2.66
N GLU A 19 10.47 -12.03 1.88
CA GLU A 19 11.76 -11.63 1.28
C GLU A 19 11.58 -10.49 0.26
N LEU A 20 10.58 -10.59 -0.61
CA LEU A 20 10.26 -9.53 -1.58
C LEU A 20 9.96 -8.19 -0.88
N LYS A 21 9.17 -8.23 0.20
CA LYS A 21 8.75 -7.02 0.94
C LYS A 21 9.91 -6.33 1.67
N LYS A 22 11.00 -7.00 1.99
CA LYS A 22 12.17 -6.38 2.63
C LYS A 22 12.72 -5.19 1.83
N ASN A 23 12.75 -5.31 0.50
CA ASN A 23 13.26 -4.28 -0.39
C ASN A 23 12.17 -3.31 -0.91
N ARG A 24 10.96 -3.40 -0.35
CA ARG A 24 9.78 -2.60 -0.73
C ARG A 24 9.19 -1.84 0.44
N ARG A 25 9.84 -1.88 1.58
CA ARG A 25 9.45 -1.22 2.80
C ARG A 25 10.34 -0.02 3.06
N VAL A 26 9.74 1.14 3.32
CA VAL A 26 10.43 2.36 3.72
C VAL A 26 9.77 2.90 4.97
N GLU A 27 10.54 3.06 6.03
CA GLU A 27 10.10 3.67 7.28
C GLU A 27 10.35 5.17 7.22
N VAL A 28 9.34 5.96 7.56
CA VAL A 28 9.39 7.43 7.60
C VAL A 28 8.98 7.88 9.00
N GLY A 29 9.93 8.43 9.72
CA GLY A 29 9.73 8.78 11.12
C GLY A 29 9.46 7.55 12.00
N PRO A 30 8.96 7.75 13.23
CA PRO A 30 8.88 6.68 14.22
C PRO A 30 7.64 5.77 14.08
N THR A 31 6.67 6.11 13.23
CA THR A 31 5.38 5.42 13.23
C THR A 31 4.77 5.20 11.85
N CYS A 32 5.39 5.68 10.79
CA CYS A 32 4.85 5.58 9.44
C CYS A 32 5.70 4.64 8.60
N THR A 33 5.08 3.67 7.94
CA THR A 33 5.76 2.72 7.07
C THR A 33 5.06 2.66 5.71
N PHE A 34 5.83 2.78 4.65
CA PHE A 34 5.38 2.63 3.26
C PHE A 34 5.73 1.24 2.76
N TYR A 35 4.75 0.52 2.24
CA TYR A 35 4.91 -0.76 1.57
C TYR A 35 4.59 -0.57 0.10
N PHE A 36 5.61 -0.52 -0.76
CA PHE A 36 5.42 -0.36 -2.20
C PHE A 36 4.87 -1.65 -2.82
N GLU A 37 3.71 -1.53 -3.43
CA GLU A 37 2.95 -2.66 -3.94
C GLU A 37 3.38 -3.06 -5.37
N ASN A 38 3.06 -4.29 -5.73
CA ASN A 38 3.17 -4.83 -7.08
C ASN A 38 2.13 -5.94 -7.28
N PHE A 39 2.17 -6.59 -8.44
CA PHE A 39 1.27 -7.70 -8.74
C PHE A 39 1.35 -8.81 -7.69
N ASP A 40 2.56 -9.25 -7.30
CA ASP A 40 2.72 -10.37 -6.35
C ASP A 40 2.19 -10.04 -4.96
N THR A 41 2.36 -8.80 -4.48
CA THR A 41 1.84 -8.38 -3.18
C THR A 41 0.33 -8.35 -3.16
N MET A 42 -0.32 -7.85 -4.22
CA MET A 42 -1.77 -7.80 -4.34
C MET A 42 -2.37 -9.17 -4.63
N TRP A 43 -1.72 -9.98 -5.46
CA TRP A 43 -2.13 -11.36 -5.69
C TRP A 43 -2.17 -12.15 -4.37
N PHE A 44 -1.12 -12.01 -3.56
CA PHE A 44 -1.06 -12.67 -2.25
C PHE A 44 -2.15 -12.14 -1.31
N GLN A 45 -2.34 -10.82 -1.25
CA GLN A 45 -3.35 -10.18 -0.40
C GLN A 45 -4.76 -10.70 -0.71
N ILE A 46 -5.14 -10.73 -1.98
CA ILE A 46 -6.45 -11.23 -2.42
C ILE A 46 -6.63 -12.70 -1.99
N HIS A 47 -5.63 -13.55 -2.21
CA HIS A 47 -5.72 -14.95 -1.84
C HIS A 47 -5.79 -15.16 -0.31
N GLU A 48 -5.09 -14.34 0.47
CA GLU A 48 -5.18 -14.38 1.94
C GLU A 48 -6.59 -14.00 2.41
N MET A 49 -7.21 -12.95 1.86
CA MET A 49 -8.57 -12.56 2.21
C MET A 49 -9.56 -13.68 1.90
N LEU A 50 -9.52 -14.22 0.68
CA LEU A 50 -10.39 -15.33 0.27
C LEU A 50 -10.19 -16.59 1.13
N PHE A 51 -8.94 -16.89 1.50
CA PHE A 51 -8.61 -18.06 2.29
C PHE A 51 -9.06 -17.94 3.77
N ILE A 52 -8.89 -16.74 4.35
CA ILE A 52 -9.19 -16.48 5.76
C ILE A 52 -10.70 -16.29 5.96
N GLU A 53 -11.34 -15.48 5.13
CA GLU A 53 -12.75 -15.13 5.28
C GLU A 53 -13.71 -16.19 4.76
N LYS A 54 -13.24 -17.07 3.85
CA LYS A 54 -14.01 -18.20 3.31
C LYS A 54 -15.35 -17.81 2.66
N GLY A 55 -15.43 -16.62 2.09
CA GLY A 55 -16.64 -16.09 1.45
C GLY A 55 -16.97 -16.72 0.09
N GLY A 56 -16.18 -17.70 -0.37
CA GLY A 56 -16.42 -18.43 -1.60
C GLY A 56 -16.29 -17.57 -2.87
N ASN A 57 -16.96 -18.01 -3.94
CA ASN A 57 -16.87 -17.33 -5.24
C ASN A 57 -17.50 -15.93 -5.25
N GLU A 58 -18.47 -15.68 -4.41
CA GLU A 58 -19.14 -14.38 -4.31
C GLU A 58 -18.21 -13.28 -3.79
N GLN A 59 -17.25 -13.64 -2.94
CA GLN A 59 -16.26 -12.70 -2.41
C GLN A 59 -15.24 -12.25 -3.46
N ILE A 60 -14.94 -13.07 -4.49
CA ILE A 60 -13.86 -12.82 -5.46
C ILE A 60 -14.02 -11.45 -6.13
N SER A 61 -15.22 -11.11 -6.57
CA SER A 61 -15.46 -9.84 -7.27
C SER A 61 -15.19 -8.63 -6.38
N GLY A 62 -15.52 -8.72 -5.10
CA GLY A 62 -15.27 -7.67 -4.11
C GLY A 62 -13.76 -7.47 -3.88
N GLU A 63 -13.03 -8.56 -3.66
CA GLU A 63 -11.58 -8.51 -3.47
C GLU A 63 -10.84 -7.96 -4.69
N LEU A 64 -11.22 -8.40 -5.89
CA LEU A 64 -10.64 -7.88 -7.13
C LEU A 64 -10.94 -6.38 -7.31
N LYS A 65 -12.15 -5.93 -6.99
CA LYS A 65 -12.51 -4.52 -7.05
C LYS A 65 -11.70 -3.68 -6.07
N ALA A 66 -11.45 -4.19 -4.86
CA ALA A 66 -10.70 -3.49 -3.83
C ALA A 66 -9.19 -3.42 -4.13
N TYR A 67 -8.58 -4.52 -4.57
CA TYR A 67 -7.12 -4.63 -4.65
C TYR A 67 -6.51 -4.47 -6.05
N ASN A 68 -7.25 -4.77 -7.14
CA ASN A 68 -6.74 -4.54 -8.51
C ASN A 68 -6.32 -3.09 -8.78
N PRO A 69 -7.03 -2.07 -8.27
CA PRO A 69 -6.58 -0.69 -8.40
C PRO A 69 -5.21 -0.41 -7.78
N LEU A 70 -4.74 -1.22 -6.84
CA LEU A 70 -3.45 -1.07 -6.16
C LEU A 70 -2.28 -1.73 -6.90
N ILE A 71 -2.52 -2.38 -8.04
CA ILE A 71 -1.47 -2.92 -8.90
C ILE A 71 -0.94 -1.79 -9.79
N PRO A 72 0.34 -1.40 -9.65
CA PRO A 72 0.93 -0.35 -10.48
C PRO A 72 0.97 -0.76 -11.95
N LYS A 73 0.69 0.19 -12.86
CA LYS A 73 0.58 -0.03 -14.31
C LYS A 73 1.81 0.44 -15.10
N GLY A 74 2.96 0.59 -14.45
CA GLY A 74 4.23 0.93 -15.09
C GLY A 74 4.56 2.42 -15.17
N LYS A 75 3.61 3.31 -14.86
CA LYS A 75 3.81 4.77 -14.83
C LYS A 75 3.56 5.38 -13.45
N GLU A 76 3.67 4.59 -12.42
CA GLU A 76 3.37 5.01 -11.05
C GLU A 76 4.05 4.10 -10.03
N LEU A 77 4.26 4.60 -8.83
CA LEU A 77 4.40 3.77 -7.64
C LEU A 77 3.07 3.76 -6.88
N VAL A 78 2.75 2.63 -6.29
CA VAL A 78 1.60 2.48 -5.39
C VAL A 78 2.10 1.99 -4.06
N ALA A 79 1.66 2.58 -2.97
CA ALA A 79 2.05 2.20 -1.64
C ALA A 79 0.86 2.05 -0.70
N THR A 80 0.89 1.00 0.11
CA THR A 80 0.14 0.92 1.36
C THR A 80 0.94 1.63 2.44
N VAL A 81 0.35 2.65 3.03
CA VAL A 81 0.97 3.41 4.13
C VAL A 81 0.30 2.99 5.43
N MET A 82 1.11 2.59 6.40
CA MET A 82 0.64 2.13 7.70
C MET A 82 1.14 3.05 8.81
N ILE A 83 0.23 3.46 9.70
CA ILE A 83 0.59 4.11 10.97
C ILE A 83 0.68 3.02 12.04
N GLU A 84 1.91 2.66 12.40
CA GLU A 84 2.23 1.53 13.26
C GLU A 84 2.55 2.01 14.68
N VAL A 85 1.55 1.99 15.57
CA VAL A 85 1.69 2.29 16.98
C VAL A 85 1.12 1.12 17.78
N ALA A 86 1.95 0.43 18.57
CA ALA A 86 1.56 -0.76 19.29
C ALA A 86 0.48 -0.49 20.35
N ASP A 87 0.63 0.58 21.13
CA ASP A 87 -0.35 0.96 22.16
C ASP A 87 -1.64 1.51 21.54
N PRO A 88 -2.82 0.87 21.79
CA PRO A 88 -4.07 1.28 21.18
C PRO A 88 -4.53 2.69 21.56
N LYS A 89 -4.25 3.13 22.79
CA LYS A 89 -4.65 4.47 23.28
C LYS A 89 -3.81 5.55 22.61
N ARG A 90 -2.49 5.36 22.56
CA ARG A 90 -1.56 6.26 21.85
C ARG A 90 -1.89 6.32 20.38
N ARG A 91 -2.19 5.15 19.74
CA ARG A 91 -2.61 5.08 18.34
C ARG A 91 -3.88 5.89 18.08
N ALA A 92 -4.91 5.74 18.93
CA ALA A 92 -6.15 6.48 18.79
C ALA A 92 -5.93 8.01 18.87
N ILE A 93 -5.13 8.47 19.84
CA ILE A 93 -4.76 9.89 20.00
C ILE A 93 -3.97 10.40 18.78
N LEU A 94 -3.04 9.61 18.26
CA LEU A 94 -2.27 10.00 17.07
C LEU A 94 -3.18 10.13 15.85
N LEU A 95 -3.99 9.12 15.57
CA LEU A 95 -4.89 9.10 14.42
C LEU A 95 -5.93 10.22 14.45
N SER A 96 -6.40 10.64 15.63
CA SER A 96 -7.33 11.78 15.76
C SER A 96 -6.71 13.13 15.36
N LYS A 97 -5.37 13.21 15.26
CA LYS A 97 -4.63 14.41 14.85
C LYS A 97 -4.13 14.35 13.39
N LEU A 98 -4.31 13.23 12.71
CA LEU A 98 -3.75 12.96 11.38
C LEU A 98 -4.81 13.03 10.27
N GLY A 99 -5.99 13.59 10.50
CA GLY A 99 -6.98 13.75 9.45
C GLY A 99 -6.43 14.49 8.24
N GLY A 100 -6.53 13.87 7.05
CA GLY A 100 -6.05 14.45 5.80
C GLY A 100 -4.53 14.37 5.56
N PHE A 101 -3.76 13.67 6.43
CA PHE A 101 -2.30 13.58 6.28
C PHE A 101 -1.87 12.93 4.94
N GLU A 102 -2.69 12.07 4.38
CA GLU A 102 -2.47 11.41 3.10
C GLU A 102 -2.29 12.39 1.93
N ARG A 103 -2.83 13.61 2.06
CA ARG A 103 -2.71 14.69 1.07
C ARG A 103 -1.43 15.52 1.23
N THR A 104 -0.70 15.33 2.33
CA THR A 104 0.54 16.04 2.61
C THR A 104 1.77 15.26 2.17
N ILE A 105 1.59 13.99 1.80
CA ILE A 105 2.66 13.09 1.41
C ILE A 105 3.11 13.38 -0.02
N SER A 106 4.40 13.34 -0.22
CA SER A 106 5.02 13.49 -1.55
C SER A 106 6.27 12.65 -1.66
N LEU A 107 6.60 12.29 -2.89
CA LEU A 107 7.85 11.65 -3.27
C LEU A 107 8.69 12.66 -4.06
N LEU A 108 9.98 12.72 -3.79
CA LEU A 108 10.93 13.47 -4.59
C LEU A 108 11.73 12.51 -5.47
N ILE A 109 11.89 12.84 -6.74
CA ILE A 109 12.82 12.19 -7.66
C ILE A 109 13.78 13.26 -8.17
N ASN A 110 15.04 13.23 -7.75
CA ASN A 110 16.04 14.24 -8.12
C ASN A 110 15.48 15.67 -7.92
N GLU A 111 14.93 15.94 -6.73
CA GLU A 111 14.33 17.24 -6.36
C GLU A 111 12.96 17.55 -7.02
N GLU A 112 12.52 16.79 -8.02
CA GLU A 112 11.17 16.95 -8.58
C GLU A 112 10.12 16.33 -7.65
N LYS A 113 9.19 17.16 -7.18
CA LYS A 113 8.11 16.75 -6.26
C LYS A 113 6.95 16.08 -6.99
N ILE A 114 6.55 14.92 -6.49
CA ILE A 114 5.37 14.17 -6.93
C ILE A 114 4.43 14.04 -5.74
N ASN A 115 3.29 14.69 -5.78
CA ASN A 115 2.32 14.59 -4.71
C ASN A 115 1.62 13.22 -4.77
N ALA A 116 1.40 12.63 -3.60
CA ALA A 116 0.60 11.44 -3.48
C ALA A 116 -0.87 11.72 -3.84
N LEU A 117 -1.50 10.76 -4.52
CA LEU A 117 -2.93 10.76 -4.78
C LEU A 117 -3.55 9.65 -3.91
N PRO A 118 -4.38 9.99 -2.91
CA PRO A 118 -5.14 9.01 -2.14
C PRO A 118 -6.26 8.39 -2.97
N GLU A 119 -6.86 7.32 -2.47
CA GLU A 119 -8.09 6.76 -3.05
C GLU A 119 -9.22 7.81 -3.05
N ILE A 120 -9.99 7.84 -4.15
CA ILE A 120 -11.08 8.82 -4.32
C ILE A 120 -12.40 8.27 -3.75
N ASP A 121 -12.60 6.96 -3.85
CA ASP A 121 -13.89 6.31 -3.57
C ASP A 121 -14.06 5.87 -2.11
N ILE A 122 -13.03 5.98 -1.29
CA ILE A 122 -13.05 5.58 0.11
C ILE A 122 -12.54 6.72 0.97
N ASP A 123 -13.42 7.29 1.78
CA ASP A 123 -13.02 8.25 2.79
C ASP A 123 -12.32 7.53 3.96
N ARG A 124 -11.01 7.74 4.07
CA ARG A 124 -10.19 7.16 5.13
C ARG A 124 -9.95 8.10 6.30
N THR A 125 -10.68 9.19 6.31
CA THR A 125 -10.78 10.12 7.44
C THR A 125 -12.24 10.22 7.85
N THR A 126 -12.53 9.92 9.10
CA THR A 126 -13.89 10.01 9.63
C THR A 126 -14.38 11.46 9.71
N ALA A 127 -15.69 11.70 9.83
CA ALA A 127 -16.29 13.04 9.89
C ALA A 127 -15.76 13.89 11.06
N ASP A 128 -15.30 13.25 12.14
CA ASP A 128 -14.65 13.87 13.29
C ASP A 128 -13.13 14.08 13.12
N GLY A 129 -12.61 13.85 11.90
CA GLY A 129 -11.22 14.14 11.55
C GLY A 129 -10.21 13.05 11.92
N LYS A 130 -10.65 11.87 12.35
CA LYS A 130 -9.77 10.76 12.68
C LYS A 130 -9.34 10.02 11.42
N ALA A 131 -8.01 9.92 11.18
CA ALA A 131 -7.45 9.16 10.08
C ALA A 131 -7.55 7.63 10.28
N SER A 132 -7.67 6.88 9.17
CA SER A 132 -7.40 5.44 9.18
C SER A 132 -5.91 5.18 9.44
N SER A 133 -5.58 4.09 10.12
CA SER A 133 -4.19 3.63 10.27
C SER A 133 -3.60 3.05 8.99
N VAL A 134 -4.41 2.84 7.96
CA VAL A 134 -3.99 2.32 6.65
C VAL A 134 -4.50 3.26 5.58
N GLN A 135 -3.59 3.71 4.71
CA GLN A 135 -3.88 4.54 3.55
C GLN A 135 -3.30 3.88 2.30
N PHE A 136 -3.96 4.06 1.16
CA PHE A 136 -3.43 3.64 -0.14
C PHE A 136 -3.14 4.88 -0.98
N LEU A 137 -1.91 4.98 -1.46
CA LEU A 137 -1.41 6.15 -2.15
C LEU A 137 -0.82 5.78 -3.51
N ARG A 138 -1.04 6.65 -4.50
CA ARG A 138 -0.41 6.57 -5.82
C ARG A 138 0.52 7.75 -6.02
N PHE A 139 1.65 7.50 -6.64
CA PHE A 139 2.62 8.51 -7.08
C PHE A 139 2.74 8.40 -8.60
N PRO A 140 1.94 9.14 -9.37
CA PRO A 140 1.98 9.08 -10.83
C PRO A 140 3.24 9.77 -11.35
N PHE A 141 3.90 9.14 -12.33
CA PHE A 141 5.13 9.63 -12.94
C PHE A 141 4.87 10.09 -14.38
N ASN A 142 5.48 11.21 -14.77
CA ASN A 142 5.62 11.58 -16.16
C ASN A 142 6.78 10.83 -16.83
N GLU A 143 6.92 10.93 -18.15
CA GLU A 143 7.94 10.20 -18.91
C GLU A 143 9.37 10.52 -18.44
N LYS A 144 9.65 11.78 -18.08
CA LYS A 144 10.97 12.22 -17.57
C LYS A 144 11.28 11.57 -16.22
N GLN A 145 10.28 11.51 -15.33
CA GLN A 145 10.42 10.89 -14.01
C GLN A 145 10.58 9.37 -14.11
N ILE A 146 9.87 8.72 -15.05
CA ILE A 146 10.05 7.29 -15.35
C ILE A 146 11.48 7.01 -15.80
N ALA A 147 12.01 7.83 -16.73
CA ALA A 147 13.39 7.69 -17.21
C ALA A 147 14.42 7.90 -16.09
N ALA A 148 14.21 8.91 -15.24
CA ALA A 148 15.06 9.17 -14.09
C ALA A 148 15.04 7.99 -13.09
N PHE A 149 13.85 7.52 -12.72
CA PHE A 149 13.67 6.38 -11.81
C PHE A 149 14.35 5.11 -12.34
N SER A 150 14.25 4.86 -13.64
CA SER A 150 14.82 3.67 -14.28
C SER A 150 16.34 3.74 -14.42
N SER A 151 16.94 4.92 -14.33
CA SER A 151 18.38 5.14 -14.54
C SER A 151 19.28 4.59 -13.43
N LYS A 152 18.72 4.11 -12.32
CA LYS A 152 19.40 3.65 -11.07
C LYS A 152 20.32 4.72 -10.43
N LYS A 153 20.24 5.97 -10.88
CA LYS A 153 20.98 7.13 -10.35
C LYS A 153 20.04 8.14 -9.71
N ALA A 154 18.72 7.86 -9.72
CA ALA A 154 17.74 8.74 -9.11
C ALA A 154 17.82 8.63 -7.58
N GLU A 155 17.92 9.76 -6.91
CA GLU A 155 17.66 9.85 -5.49
C GLU A 155 16.16 9.95 -5.25
N LEU A 156 15.66 9.12 -4.32
CA LEU A 156 14.26 9.08 -3.93
C LEU A 156 14.15 9.46 -2.46
N VAL A 157 13.30 10.44 -2.18
CA VAL A 157 13.00 10.89 -0.81
C VAL A 157 11.49 10.91 -0.61
N LEU A 158 11.03 10.33 0.49
CA LEU A 158 9.65 10.35 0.95
C LEU A 158 9.47 11.38 2.06
#